data_ce16417c4d3974bb2baf424c414f2a07
#
_entry.id   ce16417c4d3974bb2baf424c414f2a07
#
_cell.length_a   1.000
_cell.length_b   1.000
_cell.length_c   1.000
_cell.angle_alpha   90.00
_cell.angle_beta   90.00
_cell.angle_gamma   90.00
#
_symmetry.space_group_name_H-M   'P 1'
#
loop_
_entity.id
_entity.type
_entity.pdbx_description
1 polymer ?
#
loop_
_entity_poly.entity_id
_entity_poly.type
_entity_poly.pdbx_seq_one_letter_code
_entity_poly.pdbx_strand_id
1 'polypeptide(L)'
;MTDDSTVSERSDVGVGAVISREQSGSRAWWLVAGLLIIAFLARAPLYLSVFPPFEGWDEYQHLGYIAYLDQTSTIPVFSTATRVPLAIRPLVIAMPHSRWGGDQVRDWGALSYGDFWNAPAPTAATDRGSFSSPRLYQAQHPPLAYALDVPIWHALKRKHPLGAIYAIRTMNLLLAAIGLVLFAGALERLMPVFAPRVAVFALVCLHPLFFQNVARVANDALALATGIAGISLLVLADRRTLLTQGLMAAACIAASIWSKQTGLTLIPVLVLGLPLIGWADGVPAGRLCRVTAIAALVLLLLVAPLWLWSYRHYGAIITTQESLQLAADGPVAGKLLSSLEHLRWPPLIDTLFVPGRPWVGGWSFLPMQKSLADLYGWYWRILLAAAAVGGVVAMLRRWRPVEPVVSVPRVLSQAAAGLAVCAAAVIFTVLGLIHHAVVSNAVFGQSMTNPWYFMTALPFLFVLLARGLEAINSRLATVAVGGLAALFVAIDLHGTWVEMPRAYASTTDAALQWSRLASIHPAILSGDLRWLFLVTQLGALVLVVAGLVYASRSARDTTAQ
;
A
#
# COMPACT_ATOMS: atom_id res chain seq x y z
N MET A 1 -28.45 -56.39 -33.27
CA MET A 1 -27.33 -55.48 -33.59
C MET A 1 -27.92 -54.07 -33.69
N THR A 2 -27.96 -53.38 -32.59
CA THR A 2 -28.44 -52.00 -32.47
C THR A 2 -27.24 -51.14 -32.16
N ASP A 3 -27.08 -50.12 -32.99
CA ASP A 3 -25.95 -49.23 -33.13
C ASP A 3 -25.79 -48.30 -31.88
N ASP A 4 -24.73 -48.50 -31.11
CA ASP A 4 -24.45 -47.83 -29.82
C ASP A 4 -23.38 -46.71 -29.98
N SER A 5 -23.24 -46.13 -31.21
CA SER A 5 -22.18 -45.19 -31.57
C SER A 5 -22.49 -43.72 -31.35
N THR A 6 -23.68 -43.32 -30.83
CA THR A 6 -24.10 -41.89 -30.79
C THR A 6 -23.95 -41.19 -29.43
N VAL A 7 -23.49 -41.88 -28.38
CA VAL A 7 -23.43 -41.29 -27.01
C VAL A 7 -22.08 -40.67 -26.68
N SER A 8 -20.99 -41.00 -27.39
CA SER A 8 -19.63 -40.51 -27.07
C SER A 8 -19.30 -39.09 -27.57
N GLU A 9 -19.88 -38.62 -28.66
CA GLU A 9 -19.51 -37.31 -29.26
C GLU A 9 -20.08 -36.10 -28.53
N ARG A 10 -21.18 -36.24 -27.75
CA ARG A 10 -21.76 -35.06 -27.03
C ARG A 10 -21.02 -34.65 -25.77
N SER A 11 -20.21 -35.51 -25.16
CA SER A 11 -19.45 -35.18 -23.94
C SER A 11 -18.18 -34.36 -24.23
N ASP A 12 -17.51 -34.60 -25.36
CA ASP A 12 -16.26 -33.95 -25.70
C ASP A 12 -16.43 -32.48 -26.16
N VAL A 13 -17.57 -32.15 -26.82
CA VAL A 13 -17.90 -30.79 -27.24
C VAL A 13 -18.17 -29.89 -26.02
N GLY A 14 -18.75 -30.39 -24.96
CA GLY A 14 -19.05 -29.65 -23.73
C GLY A 14 -17.78 -29.25 -22.94
N VAL A 15 -16.84 -30.17 -22.82
CA VAL A 15 -15.59 -29.97 -22.06
C VAL A 15 -14.67 -28.98 -22.79
N GLY A 16 -14.52 -29.12 -24.11
CA GLY A 16 -13.73 -28.21 -24.92
C GLY A 16 -14.25 -26.76 -24.89
N ALA A 17 -15.58 -26.57 -24.92
CA ALA A 17 -16.21 -25.25 -24.82
C ALA A 17 -16.06 -24.61 -23.44
N VAL A 18 -16.09 -25.39 -22.36
CA VAL A 18 -15.85 -24.88 -20.98
C VAL A 18 -14.40 -24.43 -20.82
N ILE A 19 -13.45 -25.26 -21.24
CA ILE A 19 -12.01 -24.93 -21.16
C ILE A 19 -11.68 -23.68 -22.00
N SER A 20 -12.23 -23.54 -23.19
CA SER A 20 -12.00 -22.36 -24.02
C SER A 20 -12.61 -21.06 -23.44
N ARG A 21 -13.76 -21.17 -22.73
CA ARG A 21 -14.39 -20.02 -22.02
C ARG A 21 -13.59 -19.57 -20.81
N GLU A 22 -13.07 -20.49 -20.00
CA GLU A 22 -12.22 -20.14 -18.85
C GLU A 22 -10.91 -19.49 -19.30
N GLN A 23 -10.27 -19.99 -20.35
CA GLN A 23 -9.06 -19.40 -20.91
C GLN A 23 -9.28 -18.01 -21.52
N SER A 24 -10.40 -17.77 -22.17
CA SER A 24 -10.77 -16.48 -22.74
C SER A 24 -11.02 -15.45 -21.62
N GLY A 25 -11.72 -15.82 -20.55
CA GLY A 25 -11.96 -14.96 -19.40
C GLY A 25 -10.68 -14.58 -18.64
N SER A 26 -9.73 -15.51 -18.52
CA SER A 26 -8.44 -15.25 -17.89
C SER A 26 -7.57 -14.29 -18.72
N ARG A 27 -7.51 -14.44 -20.06
CA ARG A 27 -6.78 -13.52 -20.94
C ARG A 27 -7.32 -12.10 -20.86
N ALA A 28 -8.64 -11.93 -20.92
CA ALA A 28 -9.29 -10.63 -20.78
C ALA A 28 -8.99 -9.98 -19.43
N TRP A 29 -8.95 -10.77 -18.37
CA TRP A 29 -8.57 -10.29 -17.04
C TRP A 29 -7.14 -9.74 -17.00
N TRP A 30 -6.16 -10.51 -17.47
CA TRP A 30 -4.77 -10.08 -17.44
C TRP A 30 -4.48 -8.89 -18.35
N LEU A 31 -5.20 -8.75 -19.48
CA LEU A 31 -5.14 -7.53 -20.27
C LEU A 31 -5.61 -6.31 -19.47
N VAL A 32 -6.77 -6.39 -18.83
CA VAL A 32 -7.31 -5.27 -18.04
C VAL A 32 -6.43 -4.98 -16.83
N ALA A 33 -5.95 -5.99 -16.13
CA ALA A 33 -5.03 -5.83 -15.02
C ALA A 33 -3.73 -5.15 -15.46
N GLY A 34 -3.16 -5.55 -16.60
CA GLY A 34 -1.99 -4.90 -17.19
C GLY A 34 -2.24 -3.42 -17.53
N LEU A 35 -3.38 -3.10 -18.13
CA LEU A 35 -3.77 -1.71 -18.43
C LEU A 35 -3.95 -0.87 -17.17
N LEU A 36 -4.50 -1.42 -16.09
CA LEU A 36 -4.63 -0.73 -14.81
C LEU A 36 -3.28 -0.49 -14.14
N ILE A 37 -2.34 -1.44 -14.24
CA ILE A 37 -0.96 -1.24 -13.75
C ILE A 37 -0.25 -0.17 -14.59
N ILE A 38 -0.44 -0.17 -15.91
CA ILE A 38 0.08 0.90 -16.78
C ILE A 38 -0.51 2.26 -16.37
N ALA A 39 -1.82 2.33 -16.10
CA ALA A 39 -2.45 3.56 -15.63
C ALA A 39 -1.90 4.01 -14.25
N PHE A 40 -1.64 3.06 -13.33
CA PHE A 40 -0.95 3.35 -12.08
C PHE A 40 0.43 3.96 -12.31
N LEU A 41 1.26 3.38 -13.17
CA LEU A 41 2.60 3.88 -13.47
C LEU A 41 2.58 5.18 -14.29
N ALA A 42 1.62 5.36 -15.20
CA ALA A 42 1.48 6.56 -16.03
C ALA A 42 1.16 7.83 -15.24
N ARG A 43 0.74 7.71 -13.98
CA ARG A 43 0.57 8.86 -13.07
C ARG A 43 1.91 9.43 -12.61
N ALA A 44 2.97 8.61 -12.58
CA ALA A 44 4.23 8.97 -11.97
C ALA A 44 4.90 10.21 -12.59
N PRO A 45 5.03 10.35 -13.92
CA PRO A 45 5.71 11.51 -14.50
C PRO A 45 5.08 12.84 -14.09
N LEU A 46 3.74 12.94 -14.16
CA LEU A 46 3.04 14.15 -13.75
C LEU A 46 3.16 14.38 -12.23
N TYR A 47 2.85 13.36 -11.44
CA TYR A 47 2.91 13.48 -9.99
C TYR A 47 4.30 13.90 -9.51
N LEU A 48 5.35 13.24 -10.01
CA LEU A 48 6.73 13.57 -9.64
C LEU A 48 7.17 14.96 -10.13
N SER A 49 6.53 15.50 -11.18
CA SER A 49 6.81 16.86 -11.66
C SER A 49 6.14 17.97 -10.86
N VAL A 50 5.12 17.65 -10.04
CA VAL A 50 4.44 18.61 -9.17
C VAL A 50 4.70 18.39 -7.69
N PHE A 51 5.15 17.20 -7.30
CA PHE A 51 5.41 16.83 -5.90
C PHE A 51 6.89 17.05 -5.56
N PRO A 52 7.22 18.15 -4.85
CA PRO A 52 8.61 18.53 -4.62
C PRO A 52 9.40 17.48 -3.83
N PRO A 53 10.73 17.40 -4.00
CA PRO A 53 11.58 16.66 -3.10
C PRO A 53 11.39 17.10 -1.65
N PHE A 54 11.43 16.15 -0.71
CA PHE A 54 11.25 16.34 0.74
C PHE A 54 9.85 16.77 1.19
N GLU A 55 8.87 16.84 0.29
CA GLU A 55 7.47 17.03 0.67
C GLU A 55 6.82 15.71 1.16
N GLY A 56 7.36 14.54 0.79
CA GLY A 56 6.98 13.25 1.35
C GLY A 56 7.18 13.20 2.88
N TRP A 57 6.25 12.55 3.60
CA TRP A 57 6.39 12.41 5.06
C TRP A 57 7.75 11.82 5.43
N ASP A 58 8.50 12.51 6.26
CA ASP A 58 9.85 12.14 6.72
C ASP A 58 10.87 11.89 5.60
N GLU A 59 10.64 12.35 4.36
CA GLU A 59 11.45 11.98 3.21
C GLU A 59 12.92 12.37 3.37
N TYR A 60 13.22 13.52 3.99
CA TYR A 60 14.60 13.91 4.29
C TYR A 60 15.26 12.99 5.34
N GLN A 61 14.48 12.46 6.27
CA GLN A 61 14.93 11.49 7.26
C GLN A 61 15.22 10.13 6.63
N HIS A 62 14.34 9.70 5.71
CA HIS A 62 14.55 8.47 4.93
C HIS A 62 15.80 8.57 4.06
N LEU A 63 15.99 9.69 3.36
CA LEU A 63 17.22 9.96 2.61
C LEU A 63 18.44 10.04 3.54
N GLY A 64 18.26 10.61 4.74
CA GLY A 64 19.28 10.65 5.78
C GLY A 64 19.72 9.26 6.22
N TYR A 65 18.79 8.30 6.33
CA TYR A 65 19.12 6.92 6.65
C TYR A 65 19.93 6.26 5.51
N ILE A 66 19.51 6.43 4.25
CA ILE A 66 20.23 5.94 3.08
C ILE A 66 21.64 6.51 3.03
N ALA A 67 21.80 7.83 3.23
CA ALA A 67 23.07 8.49 3.26
C ALA A 67 23.97 8.02 4.43
N TYR A 68 23.37 7.71 5.58
CA TYR A 68 24.07 7.15 6.73
C TYR A 68 24.64 5.76 6.40
N LEU A 69 23.82 4.86 5.84
CA LEU A 69 24.27 3.53 5.40
C LEU A 69 25.40 3.62 4.37
N ASP A 70 25.26 4.51 3.40
CA ASP A 70 26.25 4.72 2.35
C ASP A 70 27.60 5.23 2.89
N GLN A 71 27.58 6.05 3.96
CA GLN A 71 28.80 6.60 4.57
C GLN A 71 29.47 5.64 5.55
N THR A 72 28.70 4.90 6.33
CA THR A 72 29.19 4.14 7.47
C THR A 72 29.20 2.64 7.26
N SER A 73 28.44 2.14 6.27
CA SER A 73 28.15 0.71 6.06
C SER A 73 27.60 -0.01 7.30
N THR A 74 26.99 0.75 8.23
CA THR A 74 26.44 0.22 9.49
C THR A 74 24.99 0.64 9.66
N ILE A 75 24.18 -0.21 10.30
CA ILE A 75 22.78 0.13 10.64
C ILE A 75 22.79 1.19 11.74
N PRO A 76 22.12 2.34 11.53
CA PRO A 76 22.08 3.40 12.54
C PRO A 76 21.30 2.93 13.78
N VAL A 77 21.83 3.21 14.95
CA VAL A 77 21.15 2.95 16.24
C VAL A 77 20.32 4.18 16.61
N PHE A 78 19.03 3.98 16.89
CA PHE A 78 18.15 5.06 17.31
C PHE A 78 18.56 5.59 18.70
N SER A 79 19.22 6.73 18.71
CA SER A 79 19.73 7.39 19.92
C SER A 79 19.72 8.90 19.77
N THR A 80 19.93 9.63 20.85
CA THR A 80 20.10 11.09 20.82
C THR A 80 21.38 11.52 20.09
N ALA A 81 22.37 10.64 19.96
CA ALA A 81 23.62 10.90 19.28
C ALA A 81 23.58 10.66 17.76
N THR A 82 22.67 9.81 17.29
CA THR A 82 22.55 9.49 15.86
C THR A 82 21.85 10.60 15.12
N ARG A 83 22.56 11.22 14.18
CA ARG A 83 22.12 12.42 13.44
C ARG A 83 21.94 12.15 11.96
N VAL A 84 21.09 12.94 11.33
CA VAL A 84 20.98 12.98 9.86
C VAL A 84 22.32 13.46 9.30
N PRO A 85 22.92 12.78 8.30
CA PRO A 85 24.19 13.20 7.71
C PRO A 85 24.11 14.58 7.09
N LEU A 86 25.05 15.46 7.42
CA LEU A 86 25.14 16.82 6.86
C LEU A 86 25.33 16.83 5.33
N ALA A 87 25.76 15.72 4.75
CA ALA A 87 25.91 15.60 3.31
C ALA A 87 24.62 15.82 2.51
N ILE A 88 23.43 15.61 3.13
CA ILE A 88 22.14 15.86 2.45
C ILE A 88 21.64 17.30 2.67
N ARG A 89 22.22 18.09 3.60
CA ARG A 89 21.81 19.45 3.89
C ARG A 89 21.72 20.35 2.64
N PRO A 90 22.72 20.38 1.73
CA PRO A 90 22.63 21.22 0.54
C PRO A 90 21.40 20.93 -0.33
N LEU A 91 20.97 19.68 -0.39
CA LEU A 91 19.77 19.29 -1.13
C LEU A 91 18.50 19.76 -0.42
N VAL A 92 18.45 19.61 0.90
CA VAL A 92 17.29 20.00 1.71
C VAL A 92 17.06 21.49 1.63
N ILE A 93 18.08 22.30 1.80
CA ILE A 93 17.94 23.78 1.74
C ILE A 93 17.73 24.33 0.32
N ALA A 94 18.07 23.54 -0.71
CA ALA A 94 17.82 23.93 -2.11
C ALA A 94 16.35 23.74 -2.53
N MET A 95 15.51 23.17 -1.66
CA MET A 95 14.10 22.92 -1.93
C MET A 95 13.22 23.71 -0.97
N PRO A 96 12.03 24.15 -1.42
CA PRO A 96 11.02 24.71 -0.53
C PRO A 96 10.38 23.63 0.33
N HIS A 97 9.90 23.99 1.50
CA HIS A 97 9.29 23.10 2.45
C HIS A 97 7.89 23.57 2.88
N SER A 98 7.01 22.63 3.17
CA SER A 98 5.81 22.93 3.95
C SER A 98 6.18 23.31 5.39
N ARG A 99 5.25 23.95 6.09
CA ARG A 99 5.47 24.40 7.47
C ARG A 99 6.00 23.26 8.37
N TRP A 100 5.35 22.09 8.33
CA TRP A 100 5.73 20.95 9.16
C TRP A 100 7.10 20.38 8.81
N GLY A 101 7.39 20.23 7.52
CA GLY A 101 8.70 19.76 7.07
C GLY A 101 9.79 20.79 7.34
N GLY A 102 9.51 22.07 7.08
CA GLY A 102 10.44 23.19 7.29
C GLY A 102 10.81 23.40 8.76
N ASP A 103 9.84 23.27 9.67
CA ASP A 103 10.11 23.41 11.11
C ASP A 103 11.14 22.41 11.63
N GLN A 104 11.21 21.20 11.06
CA GLN A 104 12.16 20.16 11.46
C GLN A 104 13.60 20.43 10.96
N VAL A 105 13.75 21.19 9.90
CA VAL A 105 15.04 21.52 9.26
C VAL A 105 15.31 23.03 9.21
N ARG A 106 14.59 23.80 10.03
CA ARG A 106 14.73 25.27 10.13
C ARG A 106 16.17 25.67 10.46
N ASP A 107 16.80 24.96 11.41
CA ASP A 107 18.19 25.23 11.82
C ASP A 107 19.19 24.99 10.68
N TRP A 108 18.79 24.29 9.63
CA TRP A 108 19.59 24.12 8.43
C TRP A 108 19.44 25.29 7.44
N GLY A 109 18.50 26.19 7.66
CA GLY A 109 18.17 27.29 6.77
C GLY A 109 17.12 26.94 5.70
N ALA A 110 16.31 25.89 5.93
CA ALA A 110 15.22 25.56 5.04
C ALA A 110 14.14 26.64 5.05
N LEU A 111 13.64 26.99 3.87
CA LEU A 111 12.63 28.04 3.67
C LEU A 111 11.24 27.44 3.43
N SER A 112 10.21 28.16 3.89
CA SER A 112 8.84 27.86 3.50
C SER A 112 8.61 28.07 2.00
N TYR A 113 7.55 27.50 1.41
CA TYR A 113 7.21 27.74 0.00
C TYR A 113 7.11 29.24 -0.32
N GLY A 114 6.44 30.02 0.52
CA GLY A 114 6.31 31.47 0.32
C GLY A 114 7.64 32.20 0.37
N ASP A 115 8.45 31.92 1.39
CA ASP A 115 9.75 32.56 1.57
C ASP A 115 10.73 32.15 0.47
N PHE A 116 10.75 30.88 0.08
CA PHE A 116 11.64 30.36 -0.97
C PHE A 116 11.43 31.08 -2.32
N TRP A 117 10.16 31.26 -2.73
CA TRP A 117 9.86 31.90 -4.00
C TRP A 117 10.04 33.42 -3.98
N ASN A 118 10.05 34.04 -2.82
CA ASN A 118 10.23 35.49 -2.64
C ASN A 118 11.65 35.88 -2.17
N ALA A 119 12.47 34.88 -1.80
CA ALA A 119 13.85 35.12 -1.43
C ALA A 119 14.67 35.58 -2.65
N PRO A 120 15.61 36.53 -2.49
CA PRO A 120 16.61 36.76 -3.50
C PRO A 120 17.39 35.47 -3.75
N ALA A 121 17.80 35.25 -5.01
CA ALA A 121 18.56 34.04 -5.37
C ALA A 121 19.65 33.80 -4.30
N PRO A 122 19.79 32.59 -3.78
CA PRO A 122 20.76 32.34 -2.72
C PRO A 122 22.14 32.74 -3.21
N THR A 123 22.62 33.86 -2.75
CA THR A 123 24.05 34.14 -2.80
C THR A 123 24.69 33.00 -2.08
N ALA A 124 25.62 32.28 -2.73
CA ALA A 124 26.32 31.13 -2.18
C ALA A 124 26.68 31.45 -0.73
N ALA A 125 25.82 31.03 0.19
CA ALA A 125 25.88 31.49 1.57
C ALA A 125 27.18 30.96 2.14
N THR A 126 28.08 31.86 2.38
CA THR A 126 29.26 31.73 3.21
C THR A 126 28.84 31.44 4.65
N ASP A 127 28.05 30.40 4.81
CA ASP A 127 27.53 30.04 6.11
C ASP A 127 28.52 29.07 6.78
N ARG A 128 29.47 29.67 7.51
CA ARG A 128 30.44 28.99 8.37
C ARG A 128 29.87 28.69 9.75
N GLY A 129 28.53 28.70 9.89
CA GLY A 129 27.88 28.38 11.14
C GLY A 129 27.99 26.87 11.49
N SER A 130 28.13 26.58 12.76
CA SER A 130 28.01 25.20 13.27
C SER A 130 26.54 24.82 13.28
N PHE A 131 26.09 24.06 12.28
CA PHE A 131 24.70 23.60 12.20
C PHE A 131 24.51 22.38 13.08
N SER A 132 23.49 22.42 13.92
CA SER A 132 23.01 21.25 14.63
C SER A 132 22.22 20.37 13.66
N SER A 133 22.72 19.17 13.38
CA SER A 133 21.97 18.22 12.57
C SER A 133 20.81 17.61 13.36
N PRO A 134 19.59 17.50 12.78
CA PRO A 134 18.47 16.88 13.46
C PRO A 134 18.78 15.41 13.77
N ARG A 135 18.14 14.90 14.83
CA ARG A 135 18.21 13.48 15.16
C ARG A 135 17.70 12.64 13.98
N LEU A 136 18.37 11.53 13.69
CA LEU A 136 17.91 10.59 12.67
C LEU A 136 16.77 9.75 13.25
N TYR A 137 15.55 10.29 13.17
CA TYR A 137 14.35 9.67 13.69
C TYR A 137 14.06 8.32 13.04
N GLN A 138 14.32 8.19 11.76
CA GLN A 138 14.09 6.94 11.01
C GLN A 138 15.03 5.80 11.38
N ALA A 139 16.08 6.04 12.18
CA ALA A 139 16.96 4.99 12.72
C ALA A 139 16.22 3.92 13.55
N GLN A 140 14.99 4.20 13.98
CA GLN A 140 14.11 3.22 14.63
C GLN A 140 13.60 2.11 13.69
N HIS A 141 13.65 2.33 12.37
CA HIS A 141 13.13 1.39 11.38
C HIS A 141 14.16 0.36 10.92
N PRO A 142 13.71 -0.84 10.51
CA PRO A 142 14.57 -1.85 9.92
C PRO A 142 15.23 -1.38 8.61
N PRO A 143 16.41 -1.93 8.26
CA PRO A 143 17.28 -1.35 7.23
C PRO A 143 17.00 -1.76 5.79
N LEU A 144 16.19 -2.80 5.50
CA LEU A 144 16.17 -3.46 4.18
C LEU A 144 15.77 -2.51 3.04
N ALA A 145 14.72 -1.72 3.23
CA ALA A 145 14.28 -0.77 2.19
C ALA A 145 15.38 0.23 1.87
N TYR A 146 16.01 0.80 2.89
CA TYR A 146 17.10 1.77 2.72
C TYR A 146 18.33 1.15 2.09
N ALA A 147 18.67 -0.10 2.46
CA ALA A 147 19.82 -0.81 1.87
C ALA A 147 19.64 -1.06 0.37
N LEU A 148 18.41 -1.29 -0.10
CA LEU A 148 18.10 -1.40 -1.53
C LEU A 148 18.28 -0.06 -2.27
N ASP A 149 18.06 1.06 -1.58
CA ASP A 149 18.20 2.41 -2.15
C ASP A 149 19.65 2.90 -2.19
N VAL A 150 20.54 2.35 -1.34
CA VAL A 150 21.97 2.76 -1.26
C VAL A 150 22.68 2.71 -2.62
N PRO A 151 22.58 1.66 -3.45
CA PRO A 151 23.27 1.63 -4.75
C PRO A 151 22.86 2.79 -5.68
N ILE A 152 21.57 3.14 -5.71
CA ILE A 152 21.05 4.25 -6.53
C ILE A 152 21.60 5.57 -6.01
N TRP A 153 21.52 5.77 -4.70
CA TRP A 153 22.06 6.97 -4.04
C TRP A 153 23.57 7.09 -4.29
N HIS A 154 24.32 6.02 -4.05
CA HIS A 154 25.77 6.00 -4.23
C HIS A 154 26.20 6.39 -5.63
N ALA A 155 25.54 5.84 -6.65
CA ALA A 155 25.85 6.09 -8.05
C ALA A 155 25.56 7.53 -8.49
N LEU A 156 24.50 8.16 -7.95
CA LEU A 156 23.99 9.43 -8.44
C LEU A 156 24.29 10.64 -7.54
N LYS A 157 24.55 10.45 -6.24
CA LYS A 157 24.67 11.53 -5.24
C LYS A 157 25.66 12.64 -5.60
N ARG A 158 26.74 12.33 -6.31
CA ARG A 158 27.78 13.34 -6.66
C ARG A 158 27.45 14.15 -7.91
N LYS A 159 26.82 13.53 -8.92
CA LYS A 159 26.56 14.16 -10.22
C LYS A 159 25.14 14.67 -10.36
N HIS A 160 24.18 13.90 -9.86
CA HIS A 160 22.75 14.15 -10.03
C HIS A 160 21.97 13.81 -8.74
N PRO A 161 22.22 14.52 -7.63
CA PRO A 161 21.65 14.15 -6.33
C PRO A 161 20.11 14.22 -6.29
N LEU A 162 19.49 15.19 -6.96
CA LEU A 162 18.04 15.23 -7.14
C LEU A 162 17.56 14.07 -8.01
N GLY A 163 18.32 13.71 -9.05
CA GLY A 163 18.05 12.53 -9.88
C GLY A 163 18.04 11.23 -9.07
N ALA A 164 18.86 11.11 -8.02
CA ALA A 164 18.83 9.96 -7.12
C ALA A 164 17.48 9.86 -6.38
N ILE A 165 16.93 10.96 -5.88
CA ILE A 165 15.63 10.99 -5.21
C ILE A 165 14.53 10.49 -6.17
N TYR A 166 14.51 10.99 -7.41
CA TYR A 166 13.51 10.58 -8.40
C TYR A 166 13.70 9.13 -8.86
N ALA A 167 14.93 8.65 -8.97
CA ALA A 167 15.21 7.25 -9.30
C ALA A 167 14.71 6.31 -8.18
N ILE A 168 14.93 6.65 -6.91
CA ILE A 168 14.43 5.89 -5.76
C ILE A 168 12.89 5.92 -5.75
N ARG A 169 12.24 7.09 -5.93
CA ARG A 169 10.79 7.20 -6.02
C ARG A 169 10.22 6.32 -7.15
N THR A 170 10.90 6.30 -8.30
CA THR A 170 10.50 5.45 -9.45
C THR A 170 10.66 3.96 -9.13
N MET A 171 11.77 3.56 -8.50
CA MET A 171 11.97 2.18 -8.06
C MET A 171 10.88 1.74 -7.08
N ASN A 172 10.50 2.58 -6.15
CA ASN A 172 9.44 2.32 -5.19
C ASN A 172 8.09 2.07 -5.89
N LEU A 173 7.76 2.84 -6.92
CA LEU A 173 6.56 2.63 -7.74
C LEU A 173 6.60 1.29 -8.49
N LEU A 174 7.77 0.90 -9.03
CA LEU A 174 7.94 -0.39 -9.70
C LEU A 174 7.81 -1.56 -8.73
N LEU A 175 8.35 -1.46 -7.52
CA LEU A 175 8.17 -2.46 -6.46
C LEU A 175 6.67 -2.60 -6.09
N ALA A 176 5.96 -1.50 -5.94
CA ALA A 176 4.51 -1.53 -5.70
C ALA A 176 3.75 -2.21 -6.86
N ALA A 177 4.13 -1.92 -8.10
CA ALA A 177 3.52 -2.56 -9.28
C ALA A 177 3.72 -4.09 -9.27
N ILE A 178 4.88 -4.60 -8.83
CA ILE A 178 5.11 -6.05 -8.66
C ILE A 178 4.13 -6.63 -7.62
N GLY A 179 3.94 -5.96 -6.49
CA GLY A 179 2.93 -6.37 -5.49
C GLY A 179 1.53 -6.41 -6.08
N LEU A 180 1.16 -5.43 -6.91
CA LEU A 180 -0.12 -5.37 -7.60
C LEU A 180 -0.31 -6.51 -8.62
N VAL A 181 0.74 -6.95 -9.31
CA VAL A 181 0.66 -8.13 -10.21
C VAL A 181 0.25 -9.38 -9.44
N LEU A 182 0.87 -9.64 -8.29
CA LEU A 182 0.52 -10.80 -7.45
C LEU A 182 -0.90 -10.66 -6.86
N PHE A 183 -1.28 -9.46 -6.48
CA PHE A 183 -2.65 -9.18 -6.03
C PHE A 183 -3.68 -9.41 -7.15
N ALA A 184 -3.38 -9.04 -8.40
CA ALA A 184 -4.25 -9.34 -9.55
C ALA A 184 -4.48 -10.85 -9.71
N GLY A 185 -3.42 -11.67 -9.53
CA GLY A 185 -3.56 -13.13 -9.52
C GLY A 185 -4.45 -13.64 -8.38
N ALA A 186 -4.28 -13.10 -7.17
CA ALA A 186 -5.12 -13.45 -6.03
C ALA A 186 -6.60 -13.05 -6.25
N LEU A 187 -6.86 -11.90 -6.87
CA LEU A 187 -8.21 -11.43 -7.21
C LEU A 187 -8.94 -12.38 -8.15
N GLU A 188 -8.25 -13.02 -9.08
CA GLU A 188 -8.85 -13.99 -9.99
C GLU A 188 -9.48 -15.17 -9.24
N ARG A 189 -8.85 -15.61 -8.13
CA ARG A 189 -9.39 -16.65 -7.23
C ARG A 189 -10.49 -16.14 -6.30
N LEU A 190 -10.31 -14.93 -5.75
CA LEU A 190 -11.20 -14.36 -4.74
C LEU A 190 -12.52 -13.88 -5.33
N MET A 191 -12.49 -13.41 -6.59
CA MET A 191 -13.61 -12.76 -7.25
C MET A 191 -13.88 -13.37 -8.62
N PRO A 192 -14.73 -14.40 -8.71
CA PRO A 192 -15.02 -15.08 -9.97
C PRO A 192 -15.76 -14.17 -10.97
N VAL A 193 -16.58 -13.23 -10.48
CA VAL A 193 -17.32 -12.29 -11.34
C VAL A 193 -16.38 -11.22 -11.87
N PHE A 194 -16.30 -11.10 -13.20
CA PHE A 194 -15.33 -10.23 -13.87
C PHE A 194 -15.46 -8.74 -13.51
N ALA A 195 -16.68 -8.19 -13.59
CA ALA A 195 -16.88 -6.73 -13.43
C ALA A 195 -16.52 -6.21 -12.01
N PRO A 196 -17.00 -6.82 -10.90
CA PRO A 196 -16.54 -6.40 -9.57
C PRO A 196 -15.05 -6.64 -9.34
N ARG A 197 -14.45 -7.70 -9.93
CA ARG A 197 -12.99 -7.94 -9.88
C ARG A 197 -12.22 -6.76 -10.44
N VAL A 198 -12.61 -6.30 -11.63
CA VAL A 198 -12.02 -5.12 -12.29
C VAL A 198 -12.21 -3.87 -11.44
N ALA A 199 -13.42 -3.65 -10.89
CA ALA A 199 -13.71 -2.49 -10.06
C ALA A 199 -12.81 -2.44 -8.81
N VAL A 200 -12.61 -3.57 -8.13
CA VAL A 200 -11.70 -3.67 -6.97
C VAL A 200 -10.26 -3.37 -7.35
N PHE A 201 -9.78 -3.95 -8.46
CA PHE A 201 -8.40 -3.73 -8.88
C PHE A 201 -8.16 -2.28 -9.31
N ALA A 202 -9.13 -1.67 -10.03
CA ALA A 202 -9.12 -0.25 -10.37
C ALA A 202 -9.08 0.62 -9.11
N LEU A 203 -9.88 0.27 -8.09
CA LEU A 203 -9.92 1.01 -6.83
C LEU A 203 -8.55 1.05 -6.13
N VAL A 204 -7.80 -0.06 -6.15
CA VAL A 204 -6.45 -0.11 -5.58
C VAL A 204 -5.46 0.67 -6.44
N CYS A 205 -5.43 0.42 -7.76
CA CYS A 205 -4.48 1.06 -8.68
C CYS A 205 -4.67 2.58 -8.76
N LEU A 206 -5.90 3.07 -8.62
CA LEU A 206 -6.24 4.49 -8.76
C LEU A 206 -6.34 5.21 -7.41
N HIS A 207 -6.11 4.53 -6.28
CA HIS A 207 -6.17 5.13 -4.96
C HIS A 207 -5.09 6.21 -4.76
N PRO A 208 -5.47 7.48 -4.50
CA PRO A 208 -4.49 8.58 -4.41
C PRO A 208 -3.45 8.38 -3.31
N LEU A 209 -3.91 8.07 -2.09
CA LEU A 209 -3.00 7.92 -0.95
C LEU A 209 -2.10 6.67 -1.08
N PHE A 210 -2.59 5.57 -1.68
CA PHE A 210 -1.74 4.40 -1.95
C PHE A 210 -0.61 4.79 -2.90
N PHE A 211 -0.93 5.49 -3.99
CA PHE A 211 0.05 5.98 -4.94
C PHE A 211 1.06 6.93 -4.28
N GLN A 212 0.56 7.94 -3.57
CA GLN A 212 1.40 8.92 -2.88
C GLN A 212 2.35 8.27 -1.85
N ASN A 213 1.88 7.24 -1.15
CA ASN A 213 2.68 6.56 -0.14
C ASN A 213 3.86 5.80 -0.74
N VAL A 214 3.74 5.31 -1.98
CA VAL A 214 4.83 4.61 -2.67
C VAL A 214 5.64 5.51 -3.61
N ALA A 215 5.15 6.69 -3.97
CA ALA A 215 5.82 7.65 -4.85
C ALA A 215 6.78 8.60 -4.13
N ARG A 216 7.35 8.19 -3.00
CA ARG A 216 8.29 8.97 -2.17
C ARG A 216 9.49 8.12 -1.75
N VAL A 217 10.55 8.76 -1.28
CA VAL A 217 11.66 8.05 -0.64
C VAL A 217 11.19 7.65 0.76
N ALA A 218 10.88 6.37 0.94
CA ALA A 218 10.42 5.82 2.21
C ALA A 218 10.53 4.29 2.23
N ASN A 219 10.49 3.72 3.42
CA ASN A 219 10.49 2.26 3.62
C ASN A 219 9.10 1.63 3.36
N ASP A 220 8.07 2.44 3.15
CA ASP A 220 6.69 1.98 2.95
C ASP A 220 6.51 1.16 1.67
N ALA A 221 7.13 1.58 0.57
CA ALA A 221 6.93 0.94 -0.73
C ALA A 221 7.31 -0.54 -0.73
N LEU A 222 8.50 -0.87 -0.20
CA LEU A 222 8.94 -2.26 -0.10
C LEU A 222 8.09 -3.05 0.90
N ALA A 223 7.76 -2.46 2.06
CA ALA A 223 6.92 -3.10 3.06
C ALA A 223 5.53 -3.43 2.51
N LEU A 224 4.91 -2.49 1.76
CA LEU A 224 3.62 -2.66 1.10
C LEU A 224 3.69 -3.73 -0.01
N ALA A 225 4.65 -3.61 -0.92
CA ALA A 225 4.80 -4.53 -2.05
C ALA A 225 4.96 -5.98 -1.56
N THR A 226 5.86 -6.18 -0.60
CA THR A 226 6.15 -7.52 -0.05
C THR A 226 5.03 -8.02 0.86
N GLY A 227 4.38 -7.15 1.63
CA GLY A 227 3.23 -7.52 2.44
C GLY A 227 2.03 -7.95 1.59
N ILE A 228 1.66 -7.18 0.57
CA ILE A 228 0.62 -7.53 -0.40
C ILE A 228 0.97 -8.82 -1.14
N ALA A 229 2.23 -8.97 -1.58
CA ALA A 229 2.72 -10.17 -2.23
C ALA A 229 2.58 -11.41 -1.32
N GLY A 230 2.99 -11.31 -0.07
CA GLY A 230 2.90 -12.42 0.90
C GLY A 230 1.48 -12.92 1.10
N ILE A 231 0.52 -11.99 1.31
CA ILE A 231 -0.90 -12.35 1.46
C ILE A 231 -1.44 -12.94 0.15
N SER A 232 -1.09 -12.36 -1.00
CA SER A 232 -1.52 -12.84 -2.31
C SER A 232 -1.02 -14.26 -2.60
N LEU A 233 0.23 -14.56 -2.25
CA LEU A 233 0.81 -15.89 -2.39
C LEU A 233 0.10 -16.93 -1.52
N LEU A 234 -0.33 -16.57 -0.30
CA LEU A 234 -1.16 -17.45 0.52
C LEU A 234 -2.49 -17.77 -0.18
N VAL A 235 -3.17 -16.75 -0.71
CA VAL A 235 -4.43 -16.95 -1.46
C VAL A 235 -4.22 -17.79 -2.71
N LEU A 236 -3.08 -17.66 -3.39
CA LEU A 236 -2.74 -18.41 -4.59
C LEU A 236 -2.29 -19.87 -4.31
N ALA A 237 -2.02 -20.23 -3.06
CA ALA A 237 -1.59 -21.57 -2.71
C ALA A 237 -2.70 -22.62 -2.96
N ASP A 238 -2.29 -23.81 -3.37
CA ASP A 238 -3.12 -24.98 -3.54
C ASP A 238 -2.42 -26.24 -2.98
N ARG A 239 -3.07 -27.38 -3.04
CA ARG A 239 -2.53 -28.64 -2.51
C ARG A 239 -1.13 -28.97 -3.04
N ARG A 240 -0.81 -28.60 -4.30
CA ARG A 240 0.47 -28.91 -4.95
C ARG A 240 1.53 -27.89 -4.56
N THR A 241 1.16 -26.61 -4.50
CA THR A 241 2.06 -25.48 -4.30
C THR A 241 2.13 -25.00 -2.84
N LEU A 242 1.37 -25.62 -1.90
CA LEU A 242 1.20 -25.14 -0.53
C LEU A 242 2.52 -24.85 0.20
N LEU A 243 3.51 -25.75 0.09
CA LEU A 243 4.82 -25.53 0.71
C LEU A 243 5.57 -24.39 0.02
N THR A 244 5.68 -24.43 -1.31
CA THR A 244 6.44 -23.41 -2.07
C THR A 244 5.83 -22.03 -1.89
N GLN A 245 4.51 -21.89 -2.04
CA GLN A 245 3.81 -20.62 -1.83
C GLN A 245 3.89 -20.16 -0.36
N GLY A 246 3.81 -21.10 0.60
CA GLY A 246 4.00 -20.80 2.02
C GLY A 246 5.40 -20.27 2.33
N LEU A 247 6.44 -20.85 1.75
CA LEU A 247 7.82 -20.38 1.91
C LEU A 247 8.04 -19.01 1.25
N MET A 248 7.51 -18.81 0.04
CA MET A 248 7.58 -17.51 -0.64
C MET A 248 6.81 -16.43 0.13
N ALA A 249 5.63 -16.76 0.67
CA ALA A 249 4.87 -15.85 1.52
C ALA A 249 5.65 -15.50 2.80
N ALA A 250 6.28 -16.49 3.46
CA ALA A 250 7.14 -16.28 4.62
C ALA A 250 8.31 -15.34 4.29
N ALA A 251 8.97 -15.53 3.16
CA ALA A 251 10.07 -14.65 2.70
C ALA A 251 9.57 -13.22 2.41
N CYS A 252 8.42 -13.06 1.75
CA CYS A 252 7.82 -11.76 1.50
C CYS A 252 7.42 -11.05 2.81
N ILE A 253 6.84 -11.77 3.76
CA ILE A 253 6.48 -11.22 5.08
C ILE A 253 7.75 -10.85 5.86
N ALA A 254 8.81 -11.66 5.82
CA ALA A 254 10.09 -11.31 6.40
C ALA A 254 10.65 -10.01 5.80
N ALA A 255 10.62 -9.87 4.47
CA ALA A 255 11.06 -8.66 3.79
C ALA A 255 10.20 -7.43 4.17
N SER A 256 8.88 -7.60 4.37
CA SER A 256 8.01 -6.56 4.89
C SER A 256 8.43 -6.14 6.31
N ILE A 257 8.72 -7.10 7.20
CA ILE A 257 9.20 -6.84 8.57
C ILE A 257 10.57 -6.16 8.56
N TRP A 258 11.50 -6.61 7.72
CA TRP A 258 12.82 -6.00 7.54
C TRP A 258 12.78 -4.59 6.94
N SER A 259 11.65 -4.21 6.33
CA SER A 259 11.41 -2.86 5.80
C SER A 259 10.70 -1.97 6.79
N LYS A 260 9.66 -2.49 7.45
CA LYS A 260 8.83 -1.73 8.40
C LYS A 260 8.19 -2.64 9.45
N GLN A 261 8.18 -2.22 10.70
CA GLN A 261 7.65 -3.04 11.80
C GLN A 261 6.14 -3.35 11.66
N THR A 262 5.39 -2.58 10.87
CA THR A 262 3.99 -2.91 10.55
C THR A 262 3.83 -4.29 9.89
N GLY A 263 4.87 -4.81 9.25
CA GLY A 263 4.92 -6.17 8.72
C GLY A 263 4.71 -7.27 9.78
N LEU A 264 4.94 -7.00 11.07
CA LEU A 264 4.69 -7.95 12.18
C LEU A 264 3.22 -8.41 12.23
N THR A 265 2.29 -7.56 11.81
CA THR A 265 0.86 -7.91 11.74
C THR A 265 0.54 -9.03 10.75
N LEU A 266 1.47 -9.36 9.86
CA LEU A 266 1.32 -10.42 8.86
C LEU A 266 1.75 -11.80 9.36
N ILE A 267 2.47 -11.89 10.49
CA ILE A 267 2.86 -13.18 11.08
C ILE A 267 1.65 -14.07 11.36
N PRO A 268 0.62 -13.60 12.10
CA PRO A 268 -0.57 -14.41 12.33
C PRO A 268 -1.36 -14.70 11.05
N VAL A 269 -1.29 -13.84 10.03
CA VAL A 269 -1.91 -14.10 8.73
C VAL A 269 -1.28 -15.32 8.04
N LEU A 270 0.04 -15.46 8.09
CA LEU A 270 0.74 -16.65 7.58
C LEU A 270 0.34 -17.91 8.35
N VAL A 271 0.43 -17.85 9.69
CA VAL A 271 0.21 -19.01 10.58
C VAL A 271 -1.22 -19.52 10.51
N LEU A 272 -2.21 -18.65 10.38
CA LEU A 272 -3.61 -19.01 10.25
C LEU A 272 -4.03 -19.26 8.81
N GLY A 273 -3.53 -18.49 7.86
CA GLY A 273 -3.92 -18.54 6.46
C GLY A 273 -3.49 -19.81 5.77
N LEU A 274 -2.27 -20.26 6.03
CA LEU A 274 -1.72 -21.45 5.37
C LEU A 274 -2.52 -22.73 5.67
N PRO A 275 -2.87 -23.03 6.95
CA PRO A 275 -3.75 -24.14 7.28
C PRO A 275 -5.17 -24.00 6.69
N LEU A 276 -5.74 -22.79 6.69
CA LEU A 276 -7.07 -22.54 6.15
C LEU A 276 -7.15 -22.87 4.65
N ILE A 277 -6.19 -22.41 3.87
CA ILE A 277 -6.11 -22.67 2.43
C ILE A 277 -5.89 -24.16 2.17
N GLY A 278 -4.94 -24.79 2.84
CA GLY A 278 -4.67 -26.21 2.64
C GLY A 278 -5.82 -27.12 3.10
N TRP A 279 -6.53 -26.72 4.17
CA TRP A 279 -7.72 -27.46 4.61
C TRP A 279 -8.85 -27.36 3.58
N ALA A 280 -9.07 -26.20 2.98
CA ALA A 280 -10.03 -26.02 1.90
C ALA A 280 -9.73 -26.92 0.68
N ASP A 281 -8.45 -27.27 0.47
CA ASP A 281 -7.98 -28.19 -0.59
C ASP A 281 -7.92 -29.66 -0.16
N GLY A 282 -8.43 -30.01 1.01
CA GLY A 282 -8.44 -31.37 1.53
C GLY A 282 -7.03 -31.88 1.87
N VAL A 283 -6.08 -31.02 2.19
CA VAL A 283 -4.74 -31.45 2.64
C VAL A 283 -4.86 -32.05 4.05
N PRO A 284 -4.28 -33.22 4.31
CA PRO A 284 -4.35 -33.88 5.62
C PRO A 284 -3.71 -33.00 6.73
N ALA A 285 -4.32 -33.00 7.92
CA ALA A 285 -3.91 -32.17 9.06
C ALA A 285 -2.42 -32.32 9.41
N GLY A 286 -1.86 -33.50 9.41
CA GLY A 286 -0.43 -33.72 9.69
C GLY A 286 0.50 -33.05 8.67
N ARG A 287 0.09 -32.99 7.38
CA ARG A 287 0.82 -32.25 6.35
C ARG A 287 0.66 -30.73 6.54
N LEU A 288 -0.55 -30.27 6.91
CA LEU A 288 -0.80 -28.86 7.20
C LEU A 288 0.07 -28.36 8.36
N CYS A 289 0.07 -29.09 9.48
CA CYS A 289 0.92 -28.75 10.63
C CYS A 289 2.40 -28.68 10.23
N ARG A 290 2.88 -29.66 9.46
CA ARG A 290 4.28 -29.69 9.00
C ARG A 290 4.61 -28.51 8.10
N VAL A 291 3.79 -28.24 7.08
CA VAL A 291 4.02 -27.13 6.15
C VAL A 291 3.98 -25.78 6.88
N THR A 292 3.00 -25.59 7.76
CA THR A 292 2.89 -24.36 8.56
C THR A 292 4.09 -24.19 9.49
N ALA A 293 4.53 -25.25 10.17
CA ALA A 293 5.69 -25.22 11.03
C ALA A 293 6.98 -24.87 10.27
N ILE A 294 7.16 -25.46 9.07
CA ILE A 294 8.31 -25.15 8.21
C ILE A 294 8.26 -23.69 7.76
N ALA A 295 7.13 -23.18 7.28
CA ALA A 295 6.99 -21.78 6.84
C ALA A 295 7.21 -20.81 8.01
N ALA A 296 6.67 -21.10 9.20
CA ALA A 296 6.86 -20.31 10.41
C ALA A 296 8.34 -20.32 10.87
N LEU A 297 9.01 -21.48 10.81
CA LEU A 297 10.43 -21.60 11.13
C LEU A 297 11.28 -20.79 10.15
N VAL A 298 11.02 -20.86 8.84
CA VAL A 298 11.72 -20.07 7.84
C VAL A 298 11.51 -18.58 8.09
N LEU A 299 10.28 -18.14 8.35
CA LEU A 299 10.00 -16.77 8.72
C LEU A 299 10.80 -16.33 9.96
N LEU A 300 10.80 -17.16 11.01
CA LEU A 300 11.55 -16.91 12.24
C LEU A 300 13.06 -16.78 11.96
N LEU A 301 13.62 -17.73 11.20
CA LEU A 301 15.05 -17.71 10.85
C LEU A 301 15.43 -16.48 10.03
N LEU A 302 14.57 -16.05 9.12
CA LEU A 302 14.78 -14.84 8.32
C LEU A 302 14.69 -13.55 9.16
N VAL A 303 13.83 -13.51 10.17
CA VAL A 303 13.63 -12.31 11.01
C VAL A 303 14.53 -12.30 12.26
N ALA A 304 14.98 -13.45 12.71
CA ALA A 304 15.80 -13.58 13.92
C ALA A 304 17.05 -12.68 13.95
N PRO A 305 17.82 -12.51 12.85
CA PRO A 305 18.99 -11.62 12.86
C PRO A 305 18.60 -10.16 13.19
N LEU A 306 17.46 -9.66 12.65
CA LEU A 306 16.96 -8.33 12.97
C LEU A 306 16.58 -8.22 14.45
N TRP A 307 15.86 -9.21 14.97
CA TRP A 307 15.42 -9.22 16.36
C TRP A 307 16.59 -9.33 17.33
N LEU A 308 17.60 -10.14 17.02
CA LEU A 308 18.83 -10.25 17.82
C LEU A 308 19.61 -8.94 17.80
N TRP A 309 19.71 -8.27 16.65
CA TRP A 309 20.32 -6.96 16.53
C TRP A 309 19.57 -5.93 17.36
N SER A 310 18.23 -5.88 17.25
CA SER A 310 17.37 -4.97 18.02
C SER A 310 17.50 -5.22 19.52
N TYR A 311 17.45 -6.48 19.96
CA TYR A 311 17.57 -6.83 21.36
C TYR A 311 18.93 -6.45 21.93
N ARG A 312 20.02 -6.65 21.20
CA ARG A 312 21.36 -6.26 21.64
C ARG A 312 21.54 -4.76 21.81
N HIS A 313 20.88 -3.94 20.99
CA HIS A 313 21.06 -2.49 21.03
C HIS A 313 20.03 -1.77 21.91
N TYR A 314 18.84 -2.34 22.05
CA TYR A 314 17.72 -1.68 22.72
C TYR A 314 17.13 -2.48 23.90
N GLY A 315 17.52 -3.74 24.09
CA GLY A 315 16.86 -4.64 25.05
C GLY A 315 15.43 -5.03 24.64
N ALA A 316 15.00 -4.70 23.41
CA ALA A 316 13.65 -4.89 22.91
C ALA A 316 13.67 -5.39 21.45
N ILE A 317 12.64 -6.16 21.06
CA ILE A 317 12.45 -6.64 19.69
C ILE A 317 11.74 -5.58 18.84
N ILE A 318 10.76 -4.87 19.43
CA ILE A 318 10.03 -3.77 18.79
C ILE A 318 10.74 -2.47 19.16
N THR A 319 11.18 -1.73 18.15
CA THR A 319 12.10 -0.60 18.30
C THR A 319 11.49 0.74 17.87
N THR A 320 10.14 0.84 17.86
CA THR A 320 9.50 2.15 17.64
C THR A 320 9.85 3.08 18.80
N GLN A 321 9.97 4.38 18.50
CA GLN A 321 10.27 5.39 19.52
C GLN A 321 9.34 5.28 20.72
N GLU A 322 8.04 5.10 20.45
CA GLU A 322 7.00 4.99 21.47
C GLU A 322 7.23 3.76 22.36
N SER A 323 7.54 2.61 21.74
CA SER A 323 7.78 1.37 22.49
C SER A 323 9.03 1.46 23.35
N LEU A 324 10.10 2.05 22.83
CA LEU A 324 11.36 2.23 23.58
C LEU A 324 11.18 3.22 24.73
N GLN A 325 10.47 4.31 24.53
CA GLN A 325 10.19 5.30 25.57
C GLN A 325 9.26 4.73 26.64
N LEU A 326 8.20 3.99 26.25
CA LEU A 326 7.30 3.32 27.17
C LEU A 326 8.05 2.34 28.10
N ALA A 327 8.99 1.57 27.52
CA ALA A 327 9.81 0.63 28.29
C ALA A 327 10.76 1.32 29.26
N ALA A 328 11.33 2.48 28.90
CA ALA A 328 12.23 3.25 29.74
C ALA A 328 11.53 3.89 30.95
N ASP A 329 10.24 4.22 30.83
CA ASP A 329 9.50 4.98 31.83
C ASP A 329 8.92 4.14 33.00
N GLY A 330 9.18 2.83 33.08
CA GLY A 330 8.77 1.95 34.19
C GLY A 330 7.64 0.97 33.85
N PRO A 331 6.76 0.57 34.78
CA PRO A 331 5.84 -0.55 34.61
C PRO A 331 4.86 -0.30 33.43
N VAL A 332 5.02 -1.10 32.36
CA VAL A 332 4.33 -0.94 31.08
C VAL A 332 2.83 -1.26 31.17
N ALA A 333 2.46 -2.32 31.92
CA ALA A 333 1.08 -2.83 31.92
C ALA A 333 0.06 -1.79 32.44
N GLY A 334 0.37 -1.10 33.55
CA GLY A 334 -0.52 -0.08 34.11
C GLY A 334 -0.71 1.12 33.19
N LYS A 335 0.36 1.55 32.51
CA LYS A 335 0.31 2.64 31.53
C LYS A 335 -0.53 2.28 30.30
N LEU A 336 -0.41 1.05 29.81
CA LEU A 336 -1.22 0.58 28.67
C LEU A 336 -2.70 0.49 29.04
N LEU A 337 -3.04 -0.03 30.20
CA LEU A 337 -4.43 -0.09 30.68
C LEU A 337 -5.03 1.31 30.82
N SER A 338 -4.35 2.22 31.52
CA SER A 338 -4.79 3.61 31.64
C SER A 338 -4.90 4.29 30.27
N SER A 339 -3.95 4.05 29.37
CA SER A 339 -4.00 4.57 28.00
C SER A 339 -5.21 4.05 27.22
N LEU A 340 -5.56 2.77 27.38
CA LEU A 340 -6.71 2.17 26.72
C LEU A 340 -8.04 2.80 27.20
N GLU A 341 -8.15 3.08 28.50
CA GLU A 341 -9.31 3.74 29.11
C GLU A 341 -9.50 5.18 28.59
N HIS A 342 -8.40 5.90 28.36
CA HIS A 342 -8.41 7.29 27.91
C HIS A 342 -8.20 7.45 26.39
N LEU A 343 -8.25 6.34 25.63
CA LEU A 343 -8.03 6.37 24.18
C LEU A 343 -9.11 7.20 23.48
N ARG A 344 -8.68 8.13 22.63
CA ARG A 344 -9.60 8.91 21.80
C ARG A 344 -10.09 8.07 20.63
N TRP A 345 -11.18 7.37 20.82
CA TRP A 345 -11.81 6.49 19.84
C TRP A 345 -12.23 7.17 18.52
N PRO A 346 -12.80 8.42 18.50
CA PRO A 346 -13.26 9.01 17.25
C PRO A 346 -12.14 9.15 16.18
N PRO A 347 -10.94 9.70 16.48
CA PRO A 347 -9.86 9.74 15.49
C PRO A 347 -9.39 8.35 15.05
N LEU A 348 -9.36 7.39 15.96
CA LEU A 348 -9.01 6.02 15.65
C LEU A 348 -10.04 5.37 14.74
N ILE A 349 -11.33 5.54 15.05
CA ILE A 349 -12.44 5.06 14.24
C ILE A 349 -12.39 5.67 12.84
N ASP A 350 -12.16 6.98 12.72
CA ASP A 350 -12.01 7.63 11.41
C ASP A 350 -10.85 7.03 10.61
N THR A 351 -9.73 6.72 11.23
CA THR A 351 -8.60 6.06 10.57
C THR A 351 -8.92 4.62 10.16
N LEU A 352 -9.66 3.89 11.01
CA LEU A 352 -10.01 2.49 10.78
C LEU A 352 -11.16 2.31 9.80
N PHE A 353 -12.19 3.14 9.89
CA PHE A 353 -13.41 3.03 9.08
C PHE A 353 -13.45 3.94 7.86
N VAL A 354 -12.51 4.87 7.73
CA VAL A 354 -12.24 5.65 6.52
C VAL A 354 -10.77 5.44 6.09
N PRO A 355 -10.32 4.17 6.00
CA PRO A 355 -8.93 3.88 5.70
C PRO A 355 -8.59 4.38 4.30
N GLY A 356 -7.41 4.95 4.19
CA GLY A 356 -6.97 5.48 2.92
C GLY A 356 -7.67 6.77 2.52
N ARG A 357 -8.09 7.58 3.52
CA ARG A 357 -8.57 8.94 3.28
C ARG A 357 -7.61 9.63 2.31
N PRO A 358 -8.09 10.05 1.15
CA PRO A 358 -7.22 10.59 0.11
C PRO A 358 -6.81 12.00 0.50
N TRP A 359 -5.62 12.16 1.04
CA TRP A 359 -4.97 13.44 1.17
C TRP A 359 -4.26 13.81 -0.12
N VAL A 360 -4.22 15.09 -0.39
CA VAL A 360 -3.44 15.67 -1.47
C VAL A 360 -2.17 16.28 -0.85
N GLY A 361 -1.00 15.94 -1.37
CA GLY A 361 0.27 16.39 -0.83
C GLY A 361 0.80 15.52 0.34
N GLY A 362 2.06 15.73 0.71
CA GLY A 362 2.74 15.06 1.81
C GLY A 362 2.64 15.85 3.12
N TRP A 363 3.78 16.38 3.60
CA TRP A 363 3.85 17.21 4.81
C TRP A 363 3.03 18.49 4.80
N SER A 364 2.66 18.98 3.61
CA SER A 364 1.73 20.10 3.49
C SER A 364 0.33 19.78 4.03
N PHE A 365 -0.03 18.50 4.09
CA PHE A 365 -1.37 18.08 4.47
C PHE A 365 -2.45 18.90 3.76
N LEU A 366 -2.27 19.10 2.44
CA LEU A 366 -3.18 19.94 1.66
C LEU A 366 -4.61 19.46 1.86
N PRO A 367 -5.51 20.32 2.34
CA PRO A 367 -6.88 19.93 2.53
C PRO A 367 -7.52 19.68 1.17
N MET A 368 -8.13 18.51 1.01
CA MET A 368 -9.03 18.29 -0.10
C MET A 368 -10.19 19.29 -0.03
N GLN A 369 -10.69 19.74 -1.18
CA GLN A 369 -11.89 20.57 -1.22
C GLN A 369 -12.98 19.92 -0.36
N LYS A 370 -13.58 20.71 0.54
CA LYS A 370 -14.51 20.19 1.58
C LYS A 370 -15.61 19.35 0.99
N SER A 371 -16.23 19.78 -0.12
CA SER A 371 -17.31 19.03 -0.78
C SER A 371 -16.87 17.65 -1.27
N LEU A 372 -15.65 17.51 -1.80
CA LEU A 372 -15.10 16.22 -2.21
C LEU A 372 -14.74 15.35 -1.00
N ALA A 373 -14.23 15.94 0.06
CA ALA A 373 -13.93 15.24 1.30
C ALA A 373 -15.19 14.69 1.97
N ASP A 374 -16.24 15.51 2.02
CA ASP A 374 -17.54 15.13 2.58
C ASP A 374 -18.19 14.03 1.72
N LEU A 375 -18.20 14.18 0.39
CA LEU A 375 -18.69 13.17 -0.55
C LEU A 375 -17.98 11.85 -0.36
N TYR A 376 -16.65 11.87 -0.31
CA TYR A 376 -15.84 10.67 -0.07
C TYR A 376 -16.18 10.01 1.28
N GLY A 377 -16.26 10.79 2.34
CA GLY A 377 -16.55 10.28 3.68
C GLY A 377 -17.94 9.64 3.77
N TRP A 378 -18.96 10.24 3.18
CA TRP A 378 -20.30 9.67 3.11
C TRP A 378 -20.35 8.43 2.24
N TYR A 379 -19.76 8.48 1.06
CA TYR A 379 -19.71 7.34 0.14
C TYR A 379 -19.09 6.12 0.81
N TRP A 380 -17.98 6.33 1.49
CA TRP A 380 -17.25 5.26 2.19
C TRP A 380 -18.08 4.63 3.33
N ARG A 381 -18.73 5.45 4.15
CA ARG A 381 -19.58 4.95 5.24
C ARG A 381 -20.77 4.14 4.72
N ILE A 382 -21.42 4.61 3.65
CA ILE A 382 -22.51 3.86 3.00
C ILE A 382 -22.00 2.55 2.44
N LEU A 383 -20.83 2.55 1.80
CA LEU A 383 -20.21 1.34 1.24
C LEU A 383 -19.91 0.30 2.33
N LEU A 384 -19.31 0.74 3.44
CA LEU A 384 -19.04 -0.12 4.60
C LEU A 384 -20.31 -0.72 5.19
N ALA A 385 -21.33 0.10 5.41
CA ALA A 385 -22.61 -0.35 5.96
C ALA A 385 -23.29 -1.36 5.03
N ALA A 386 -23.37 -1.06 3.73
CA ALA A 386 -23.94 -1.98 2.74
C ALA A 386 -23.18 -3.29 2.64
N ALA A 387 -21.84 -3.25 2.67
CA ALA A 387 -21.02 -4.46 2.65
C ALA A 387 -21.20 -5.31 3.93
N ALA A 388 -21.33 -4.68 5.10
CA ALA A 388 -21.62 -5.37 6.35
C ALA A 388 -22.99 -6.08 6.30
N VAL A 389 -24.03 -5.38 5.81
CA VAL A 389 -25.36 -5.98 5.60
C VAL A 389 -25.27 -7.17 4.64
N GLY A 390 -24.54 -7.02 3.53
CA GLY A 390 -24.31 -8.11 2.58
C GLY A 390 -23.60 -9.30 3.19
N GLY A 391 -22.61 -9.06 4.04
CA GLY A 391 -21.92 -10.10 4.81
C GLY A 391 -22.87 -10.89 5.72
N VAL A 392 -23.73 -10.16 6.46
CA VAL A 392 -24.79 -10.78 7.30
C VAL A 392 -25.76 -11.59 6.44
N VAL A 393 -26.22 -11.05 5.31
CA VAL A 393 -27.10 -11.76 4.37
C VAL A 393 -26.44 -13.05 3.85
N ALA A 394 -25.15 -12.99 3.49
CA ALA A 394 -24.41 -14.16 3.05
C ALA A 394 -24.32 -15.24 4.15
N MET A 395 -24.09 -14.80 5.39
CA MET A 395 -24.04 -15.68 6.55
C MET A 395 -25.41 -16.36 6.81
N LEU A 396 -26.48 -15.56 6.84
CA LEU A 396 -27.85 -16.07 7.07
C LEU A 396 -28.30 -17.04 5.98
N ARG A 397 -27.93 -16.78 4.71
CA ARG A 397 -28.22 -17.72 3.60
C ARG A 397 -27.53 -19.06 3.78
N ARG A 398 -26.35 -19.11 4.37
CA ARG A 398 -25.61 -20.35 4.67
C ARG A 398 -26.22 -21.12 5.85
N TRP A 399 -26.91 -20.44 6.76
CA TRP A 399 -27.52 -21.03 7.95
C TRP A 399 -28.92 -21.56 7.70
N ARG A 400 -29.53 -21.32 6.51
CA ARG A 400 -30.79 -21.99 6.17
C ARG A 400 -30.59 -23.50 6.16
N PRO A 401 -31.38 -24.27 6.90
CA PRO A 401 -31.31 -25.73 6.89
C PRO A 401 -31.61 -26.21 5.46
N VAL A 402 -30.60 -26.66 4.76
CA VAL A 402 -30.78 -27.48 3.56
C VAL A 402 -31.25 -28.81 4.07
N GLU A 403 -32.37 -29.32 3.56
CA GLU A 403 -32.83 -30.67 3.86
C GLU A 403 -31.67 -31.67 3.79
N PRO A 404 -31.63 -32.68 4.71
CA PRO A 404 -30.48 -33.55 4.85
C PRO A 404 -30.34 -34.47 3.65
N VAL A 405 -29.80 -33.97 2.57
CA VAL A 405 -29.26 -34.81 1.49
C VAL A 405 -27.85 -35.16 1.91
N VAL A 406 -27.66 -36.42 2.29
CA VAL A 406 -26.41 -37.14 2.56
C VAL A 406 -25.25 -36.28 3.04
N SER A 407 -24.82 -36.51 4.26
CA SER A 407 -23.76 -35.82 5.02
C SER A 407 -22.38 -35.95 4.36
N VAL A 408 -22.12 -35.16 3.32
CA VAL A 408 -20.74 -34.84 2.95
C VAL A 408 -20.30 -33.69 3.85
N PRO A 409 -19.19 -33.82 4.62
CA PRO A 409 -18.67 -32.74 5.42
C PRO A 409 -18.44 -31.54 4.49
N ARG A 410 -19.08 -30.37 4.78
CA ARG A 410 -18.94 -29.14 4.00
C ARG A 410 -17.49 -28.68 4.10
N VAL A 411 -16.67 -29.06 3.15
CA VAL A 411 -15.32 -28.54 3.00
C VAL A 411 -15.45 -27.05 2.67
N LEU A 412 -14.71 -26.20 3.41
CA LEU A 412 -14.61 -24.77 3.13
C LEU A 412 -14.16 -24.61 1.67
N SER A 413 -14.85 -23.80 0.86
CA SER A 413 -14.40 -23.56 -0.51
C SER A 413 -13.09 -22.75 -0.52
N GLN A 414 -12.25 -22.95 -1.54
CA GLN A 414 -11.01 -22.18 -1.75
C GLN A 414 -11.24 -20.66 -1.69
N ALA A 415 -12.31 -20.17 -2.33
CA ALA A 415 -12.65 -18.74 -2.28
C ALA A 415 -13.01 -18.29 -0.86
N ALA A 416 -13.71 -19.12 -0.07
CA ALA A 416 -14.05 -18.79 1.31
C ALA A 416 -12.81 -18.79 2.21
N ALA A 417 -11.88 -19.73 2.02
CA ALA A 417 -10.60 -19.75 2.73
C ALA A 417 -9.76 -18.51 2.37
N GLY A 418 -9.69 -18.14 1.09
CA GLY A 418 -9.02 -16.92 0.64
C GLY A 418 -9.62 -15.64 1.24
N LEU A 419 -10.96 -15.57 1.34
CA LEU A 419 -11.63 -14.44 2.02
C LEU A 419 -11.33 -14.40 3.53
N ALA A 420 -11.20 -15.56 4.17
CA ALA A 420 -10.78 -15.64 5.57
C ALA A 420 -9.33 -15.14 5.76
N VAL A 421 -8.43 -15.42 4.80
CA VAL A 421 -7.08 -14.86 4.78
C VAL A 421 -7.13 -13.33 4.63
N CYS A 422 -7.97 -12.80 3.73
CA CYS A 422 -8.19 -11.35 3.59
C CYS A 422 -8.71 -10.74 4.89
N ALA A 423 -9.68 -11.37 5.53
CA ALA A 423 -10.24 -10.93 6.81
C ALA A 423 -9.17 -10.94 7.92
N ALA A 424 -8.36 -12.00 8.00
CA ALA A 424 -7.24 -12.07 8.93
C ALA A 424 -6.24 -10.92 8.71
N ALA A 425 -5.89 -10.62 7.45
CA ALA A 425 -5.00 -9.50 7.12
C ALA A 425 -5.56 -8.16 7.62
N VAL A 426 -6.85 -7.90 7.40
CA VAL A 426 -7.53 -6.69 7.87
C VAL A 426 -7.58 -6.65 9.40
N ILE A 427 -8.03 -7.73 10.05
CA ILE A 427 -8.18 -7.81 11.51
C ILE A 427 -6.85 -7.59 12.21
N PHE A 428 -5.78 -8.32 11.82
CA PHE A 428 -4.49 -8.19 12.49
C PHE A 428 -3.82 -6.84 12.23
N THR A 429 -4.05 -6.23 11.06
CA THR A 429 -3.61 -4.85 10.81
C THR A 429 -4.36 -3.86 11.72
N VAL A 430 -5.69 -4.01 11.86
CA VAL A 430 -6.49 -3.18 12.77
C VAL A 430 -6.03 -3.34 14.22
N LEU A 431 -5.80 -4.58 14.69
CA LEU A 431 -5.28 -4.84 16.02
C LEU A 431 -3.89 -4.20 16.23
N GLY A 432 -3.02 -4.27 15.22
CA GLY A 432 -1.72 -3.59 15.24
C GLY A 432 -1.84 -2.07 15.33
N LEU A 433 -2.81 -1.47 14.64
CA LEU A 433 -3.10 -0.03 14.72
C LEU A 433 -3.67 0.37 16.09
N ILE A 434 -4.56 -0.43 16.67
CA ILE A 434 -5.07 -0.21 18.03
C ILE A 434 -3.91 -0.27 19.03
N HIS A 435 -3.06 -1.30 18.93
CA HIS A 435 -1.87 -1.40 19.78
C HIS A 435 -0.98 -0.16 19.64
N HIS A 436 -0.68 0.27 18.40
CA HIS A 436 0.12 1.47 18.17
C HIS A 436 -0.54 2.73 18.75
N ALA A 437 -1.85 2.88 18.60
CA ALA A 437 -2.62 4.00 19.17
C ALA A 437 -2.54 4.01 20.71
N VAL A 438 -2.66 2.85 21.35
CA VAL A 438 -2.55 2.71 22.82
C VAL A 438 -1.16 3.07 23.29
N VAL A 439 -0.11 2.55 22.62
CA VAL A 439 1.29 2.82 22.98
C VAL A 439 1.63 4.31 22.77
N SER A 440 1.24 4.91 21.65
CA SER A 440 1.50 6.34 21.40
C SER A 440 0.73 7.25 22.35
N ASN A 441 -0.51 6.89 22.70
CA ASN A 441 -1.28 7.63 23.69
C ASN A 441 -0.67 7.55 25.10
N ALA A 442 -0.13 6.37 25.47
CA ALA A 442 0.56 6.18 26.75
C ALA A 442 1.83 7.05 26.89
N VAL A 443 2.51 7.31 25.78
CA VAL A 443 3.77 8.07 25.75
C VAL A 443 3.56 9.56 25.51
N PHE A 444 2.70 9.91 24.55
CA PHE A 444 2.54 11.29 24.09
C PHE A 444 1.21 11.94 24.47
N GLY A 445 0.30 11.21 25.12
CA GLY A 445 -1.07 11.68 25.39
C GLY A 445 -1.91 11.86 24.12
N GLN A 446 -1.47 11.31 22.98
CA GLN A 446 -2.13 11.43 21.68
C GLN A 446 -2.07 10.08 20.95
N SER A 447 -3.20 9.65 20.40
CA SER A 447 -3.24 8.47 19.53
C SER A 447 -2.73 8.85 18.13
N MET A 448 -1.52 8.43 17.81
CA MET A 448 -0.88 8.70 16.52
C MET A 448 -1.21 7.57 15.52
N THR A 449 -2.41 7.61 14.96
CA THR A 449 -2.80 6.70 13.87
C THR A 449 -2.94 7.47 12.58
N ASN A 450 -2.31 6.94 11.53
CA ASN A 450 -2.34 7.57 10.22
C ASN A 450 -2.84 6.59 9.16
N PRO A 451 -3.62 7.04 8.16
CA PRO A 451 -4.23 6.18 7.16
C PRO A 451 -3.22 5.34 6.37
N TRP A 452 -2.01 5.83 6.17
CA TRP A 452 -0.97 5.10 5.44
C TRP A 452 -0.47 3.83 6.14
N TYR A 453 -0.68 3.68 7.44
CA TYR A 453 -0.34 2.43 8.14
C TYR A 453 -1.26 1.27 7.78
N PHE A 454 -2.42 1.56 7.20
CA PHE A 454 -3.40 0.56 6.79
C PHE A 454 -3.21 0.07 5.34
N MET A 455 -2.32 0.69 4.56
CA MET A 455 -2.22 0.47 3.10
C MET A 455 -1.92 -0.98 2.70
N THR A 456 -1.20 -1.74 3.52
CA THR A 456 -0.94 -3.17 3.23
C THR A 456 -2.22 -4.01 3.25
N ALA A 457 -3.15 -3.72 4.14
CA ALA A 457 -4.42 -4.44 4.28
C ALA A 457 -5.53 -3.86 3.39
N LEU A 458 -5.39 -2.65 2.88
CA LEU A 458 -6.40 -1.93 2.12
C LEU A 458 -6.91 -2.70 0.88
N PRO A 459 -6.04 -3.31 0.04
CA PRO A 459 -6.50 -4.09 -1.11
C PRO A 459 -7.44 -5.23 -0.70
N PHE A 460 -7.14 -5.89 0.41
CA PHE A 460 -7.92 -7.03 0.93
C PHE A 460 -9.23 -6.56 1.59
N LEU A 461 -9.25 -5.38 2.20
CA LEU A 461 -10.50 -4.75 2.65
C LEU A 461 -11.41 -4.47 1.45
N PHE A 462 -10.90 -3.97 0.33
CA PHE A 462 -11.71 -3.73 -0.86
C PHE A 462 -12.29 -5.03 -1.44
N VAL A 463 -11.56 -6.13 -1.36
CA VAL A 463 -12.11 -7.47 -1.70
C VAL A 463 -13.28 -7.82 -0.80
N LEU A 464 -13.13 -7.69 0.51
CA LEU A 464 -14.19 -8.02 1.48
C LEU A 464 -15.43 -7.14 1.28
N LEU A 465 -15.25 -5.84 1.02
CA LEU A 465 -16.33 -4.91 0.73
C LEU A 465 -17.09 -5.31 -0.54
N ALA A 466 -16.37 -5.57 -1.62
CA ALA A 466 -16.98 -5.97 -2.88
C ALA A 466 -17.72 -7.30 -2.76
N ARG A 467 -17.16 -8.29 -2.05
CA ARG A 467 -17.80 -9.58 -1.79
C ARG A 467 -19.05 -9.45 -0.90
N GLY A 468 -19.02 -8.54 0.08
CA GLY A 468 -20.21 -8.21 0.85
C GLY A 468 -21.32 -7.63 -0.02
N LEU A 469 -21.00 -6.67 -0.88
CA LEU A 469 -21.96 -6.09 -1.82
C LEU A 469 -22.46 -7.09 -2.87
N GLU A 470 -21.59 -7.97 -3.39
CA GLU A 470 -21.97 -9.05 -4.31
C GLU A 470 -23.00 -10.00 -3.69
N ALA A 471 -22.94 -10.24 -2.38
CA ALA A 471 -23.93 -11.04 -1.69
C ALA A 471 -25.35 -10.44 -1.75
N ILE A 472 -25.45 -9.11 -1.92
CA ILE A 472 -26.71 -8.42 -2.19
C ILE A 472 -27.00 -8.48 -3.70
N ASN A 473 -26.10 -7.90 -4.51
CA ASN A 473 -26.21 -7.83 -5.97
C ASN A 473 -24.86 -7.51 -6.62
N SER A 474 -24.46 -8.27 -7.65
CA SER A 474 -23.18 -8.07 -8.32
C SER A 474 -23.10 -6.75 -9.12
N ARG A 475 -24.24 -6.27 -9.66
CA ARG A 475 -24.27 -4.95 -10.32
C ARG A 475 -24.08 -3.83 -9.32
N LEU A 476 -24.69 -3.94 -8.13
CA LEU A 476 -24.49 -2.98 -7.04
C LEU A 476 -23.02 -2.93 -6.63
N ALA A 477 -22.36 -4.09 -6.46
CA ALA A 477 -20.94 -4.15 -6.15
C ALA A 477 -20.09 -3.45 -7.22
N THR A 478 -20.34 -3.73 -8.49
CA THR A 478 -19.61 -3.10 -9.61
C THR A 478 -19.80 -1.59 -9.64
N VAL A 479 -21.04 -1.11 -9.54
CA VAL A 479 -21.36 0.32 -9.61
C VAL A 479 -20.81 1.07 -8.41
N ALA A 480 -20.99 0.52 -7.20
CA ALA A 480 -20.53 1.16 -5.99
C ALA A 480 -18.99 1.20 -5.90
N VAL A 481 -18.30 0.09 -6.14
CA VAL A 481 -16.83 0.06 -6.10
C VAL A 481 -16.22 0.84 -7.26
N GLY A 482 -16.80 0.72 -8.46
CA GLY A 482 -16.37 1.48 -9.65
C GLY A 482 -16.60 2.98 -9.50
N GLY A 483 -17.70 3.39 -8.88
CA GLY A 483 -17.98 4.80 -8.57
C GLY A 483 -16.95 5.40 -7.61
N LEU A 484 -16.51 4.63 -6.60
CA LEU A 484 -15.44 5.06 -5.72
C LEU A 484 -14.10 5.18 -6.46
N ALA A 485 -13.80 4.25 -7.39
CA ALA A 485 -12.60 4.35 -8.22
C ALA A 485 -12.63 5.60 -9.13
N ALA A 486 -13.78 5.92 -9.72
CA ALA A 486 -13.97 7.14 -10.49
C ALA A 486 -13.79 8.41 -9.63
N LEU A 487 -14.31 8.41 -8.41
CA LEU A 487 -14.08 9.49 -7.46
C LEU A 487 -12.59 9.67 -7.13
N PHE A 488 -11.84 8.57 -6.97
CA PHE A 488 -10.39 8.64 -6.76
C PHE A 488 -9.65 9.27 -7.95
N VAL A 489 -10.06 8.95 -9.18
CA VAL A 489 -9.50 9.62 -10.37
C VAL A 489 -9.78 11.13 -10.32
N ALA A 490 -10.99 11.53 -9.99
CA ALA A 490 -11.35 12.95 -9.89
C ALA A 490 -10.53 13.66 -8.80
N ILE A 491 -10.37 13.04 -7.63
CA ILE A 491 -9.56 13.57 -6.52
C ILE A 491 -8.09 13.69 -6.93
N ASP A 492 -7.55 12.67 -7.58
CA ASP A 492 -6.15 12.63 -8.00
C ASP A 492 -5.85 13.70 -9.08
N LEU A 493 -6.71 13.81 -10.08
CA LEU A 493 -6.57 14.83 -11.12
C LEU A 493 -6.70 16.24 -10.55
N HIS A 494 -7.72 16.49 -9.73
CA HIS A 494 -7.89 17.80 -9.08
C HIS A 494 -6.69 18.14 -8.19
N GLY A 495 -6.25 17.19 -7.36
CA GLY A 495 -5.09 17.35 -6.50
C GLY A 495 -3.82 17.68 -7.27
N THR A 496 -3.51 16.88 -8.28
CA THR A 496 -2.25 16.99 -9.04
C THR A 496 -2.22 18.21 -9.97
N TRP A 497 -3.36 18.59 -10.55
CA TRP A 497 -3.42 19.69 -11.53
C TRP A 497 -3.76 21.05 -10.92
N VAL A 498 -4.46 21.09 -9.80
CA VAL A 498 -4.98 22.34 -9.23
C VAL A 498 -4.37 22.62 -7.86
N GLU A 499 -4.54 21.71 -6.91
CA GLU A 499 -4.18 22.00 -5.52
C GLU A 499 -2.67 21.99 -5.28
N MET A 500 -1.97 20.96 -5.75
CA MET A 500 -0.51 20.87 -5.58
C MET A 500 0.24 22.00 -6.28
N PRO A 501 0.01 22.31 -7.57
CA PRO A 501 0.71 23.42 -8.22
C PRO A 501 0.46 24.75 -7.52
N ARG A 502 -0.77 25.03 -7.10
CA ARG A 502 -1.13 26.24 -6.37
C ARG A 502 -0.40 26.37 -5.04
N ALA A 503 -0.40 25.27 -4.27
CA ALA A 503 0.21 25.26 -2.94
C ALA A 503 1.74 25.32 -3.00
N TYR A 504 2.35 24.47 -3.81
CA TYR A 504 3.80 24.34 -3.87
C TYR A 504 4.48 25.49 -4.62
N ALA A 505 3.82 26.09 -5.60
CA ALA A 505 4.31 27.31 -6.22
C ALA A 505 3.96 28.58 -5.45
N SER A 506 3.11 28.50 -4.42
CA SER A 506 2.69 29.65 -3.59
C SER A 506 2.17 30.83 -4.40
N THR A 507 1.36 30.55 -5.43
CA THR A 507 0.75 31.57 -6.30
C THR A 507 -0.54 31.05 -6.94
N THR A 508 -1.43 31.97 -7.32
CA THR A 508 -2.66 31.64 -8.08
C THR A 508 -2.49 31.79 -9.60
N ASP A 509 -1.40 32.41 -10.06
CA ASP A 509 -1.07 32.54 -11.48
C ASP A 509 -0.61 31.19 -12.04
N ALA A 510 -1.38 30.63 -12.97
CA ALA A 510 -1.14 29.29 -13.52
C ALA A 510 0.20 29.19 -14.30
N ALA A 511 0.60 30.23 -15.02
CA ALA A 511 1.87 30.25 -15.76
C ALA A 511 3.06 30.26 -14.78
N LEU A 512 2.96 31.10 -13.77
CA LEU A 512 3.98 31.20 -12.72
C LEU A 512 4.06 29.93 -11.86
N GLN A 513 2.94 29.25 -11.59
CA GLN A 513 2.94 27.96 -10.89
C GLN A 513 3.86 26.95 -11.58
N TRP A 514 3.64 26.73 -12.87
CA TRP A 514 4.42 25.75 -13.62
C TRP A 514 5.87 26.16 -13.83
N SER A 515 6.14 27.46 -14.03
CA SER A 515 7.49 27.98 -14.12
C SER A 515 8.28 27.75 -12.82
N ARG A 516 7.69 28.04 -11.67
CA ARG A 516 8.30 27.81 -10.35
C ARG A 516 8.57 26.32 -10.11
N LEU A 517 7.59 25.45 -10.34
CA LEU A 517 7.76 24.01 -10.18
C LEU A 517 8.84 23.47 -11.11
N ALA A 518 8.87 23.91 -12.39
CA ALA A 518 9.90 23.51 -13.34
C ALA A 518 11.33 23.84 -12.86
N SER A 519 11.50 24.92 -12.09
CA SER A 519 12.83 25.34 -11.61
C SER A 519 13.42 24.47 -10.50
N ILE A 520 12.58 23.71 -9.78
CA ILE A 520 13.02 22.82 -8.68
C ILE A 520 13.04 21.33 -9.07
N HIS A 521 12.59 20.99 -10.26
CA HIS A 521 12.60 19.63 -10.76
C HIS A 521 13.75 19.38 -11.74
N PRO A 522 14.25 18.12 -11.88
CA PRO A 522 15.22 17.79 -12.91
C PRO A 522 14.74 18.20 -14.30
N ALA A 523 15.66 18.61 -15.17
CA ALA A 523 15.34 19.08 -16.52
C ALA A 523 14.46 18.12 -17.33
N ILE A 524 14.60 16.80 -17.11
CA ILE A 524 13.77 15.77 -17.75
C ILE A 524 12.30 15.82 -17.33
N LEU A 525 11.99 16.39 -16.14
CA LEU A 525 10.63 16.51 -15.61
C LEU A 525 10.11 17.94 -15.67
N SER A 526 10.90 18.89 -16.17
CA SER A 526 10.58 20.30 -16.27
C SER A 526 10.08 20.69 -17.66
N GLY A 527 9.55 21.89 -17.81
CA GLY A 527 9.18 22.48 -19.08
C GLY A 527 7.83 22.03 -19.63
N ASP A 528 7.71 21.98 -20.96
CA ASP A 528 6.44 21.69 -21.65
C ASP A 528 6.04 20.21 -21.64
N LEU A 529 6.86 19.34 -21.04
CA LEU A 529 6.56 17.91 -20.89
C LEU A 529 5.31 17.64 -20.04
N ARG A 530 4.84 18.60 -19.24
CA ARG A 530 3.60 18.49 -18.46
C ARG A 530 2.40 18.06 -19.29
N TRP A 531 2.27 18.59 -20.52
CA TRP A 531 1.16 18.21 -21.41
C TRP A 531 1.30 16.77 -21.91
N LEU A 532 2.53 16.34 -22.19
CA LEU A 532 2.81 14.95 -22.53
C LEU A 532 2.44 14.02 -21.37
N PHE A 533 2.76 14.42 -20.14
CA PHE A 533 2.42 13.63 -18.96
C PHE A 533 0.91 13.55 -18.72
N LEU A 534 0.18 14.66 -18.94
CA LEU A 534 -1.29 14.63 -18.91
C LEU A 534 -1.86 13.70 -20.00
N VAL A 535 -1.39 13.86 -21.23
CA VAL A 535 -1.85 13.02 -22.34
C VAL A 535 -1.58 11.55 -22.06
N THR A 536 -0.41 11.23 -21.50
CA THR A 536 -0.07 9.86 -21.09
C THR A 536 -1.03 9.33 -20.04
N GLN A 537 -1.33 10.11 -19.01
CA GLN A 537 -2.25 9.72 -17.93
C GLN A 537 -3.68 9.56 -18.43
N LEU A 538 -4.18 10.51 -19.21
CA LEU A 538 -5.52 10.44 -19.81
C LEU A 538 -5.60 9.32 -20.85
N GLY A 539 -4.57 9.14 -21.67
CA GLY A 539 -4.47 8.04 -22.63
C GLY A 539 -4.53 6.67 -21.94
N ALA A 540 -3.81 6.50 -20.83
CA ALA A 540 -3.86 5.29 -20.03
C ALA A 540 -5.27 5.04 -19.46
N LEU A 541 -5.96 6.08 -18.96
CA LEU A 541 -7.34 5.97 -18.48
C LEU A 541 -8.31 5.61 -19.61
N VAL A 542 -8.15 6.19 -20.81
CA VAL A 542 -8.95 5.83 -22.00
C VAL A 542 -8.72 4.37 -22.39
N LEU A 543 -7.48 3.90 -22.36
CA LEU A 543 -7.16 2.49 -22.63
C LEU A 543 -7.80 1.55 -21.59
N VAL A 544 -7.84 1.94 -20.32
CA VAL A 544 -8.56 1.18 -19.28
C VAL A 544 -10.04 1.09 -19.61
N VAL A 545 -10.68 2.23 -19.96
CA VAL A 545 -12.11 2.25 -20.32
C VAL A 545 -12.37 1.40 -21.57
N ALA A 546 -11.54 1.53 -22.62
CA ALA A 546 -11.64 0.73 -23.83
C ALA A 546 -11.47 -0.78 -23.53
N GLY A 547 -10.47 -1.13 -22.70
CA GLY A 547 -10.25 -2.51 -22.25
C GLY A 547 -11.45 -3.07 -21.47
N LEU A 548 -12.08 -2.26 -20.61
CA LEU A 548 -13.29 -2.62 -19.88
C LEU A 548 -14.48 -2.87 -20.82
N VAL A 549 -14.69 -2.00 -21.79
CA VAL A 549 -15.74 -2.14 -22.80
C VAL A 549 -15.51 -3.39 -23.64
N TYR A 550 -14.28 -3.62 -24.10
CA TYR A 550 -13.92 -4.81 -24.86
C TYR A 550 -14.17 -6.08 -24.04
N ALA A 551 -13.67 -6.16 -22.83
CA ALA A 551 -13.82 -7.32 -21.95
C ALA A 551 -15.30 -7.58 -21.59
N SER A 552 -16.12 -6.54 -21.42
CA SER A 552 -17.55 -6.68 -21.15
C SER A 552 -18.33 -7.20 -22.37
N ARG A 553 -17.94 -6.83 -23.58
CA ARG A 553 -18.53 -7.36 -24.84
C ARG A 553 -18.14 -8.82 -25.05
N SER A 554 -16.86 -9.15 -24.94
CA SER A 554 -16.37 -10.52 -25.07
C SER A 554 -17.05 -11.47 -24.09
N ALA A 555 -17.32 -11.02 -22.85
CA ALA A 555 -18.05 -11.81 -21.86
C ALA A 555 -19.53 -12.03 -22.22
N ARG A 556 -20.19 -11.10 -22.94
CA ARG A 556 -21.57 -11.24 -23.40
C ARG A 556 -21.68 -12.20 -24.58
N ASP A 557 -20.77 -12.13 -25.53
CA ASP A 557 -20.77 -12.99 -26.72
C ASP A 557 -20.58 -14.46 -26.34
N THR A 558 -19.79 -14.74 -25.28
CA THR A 558 -19.63 -16.09 -24.73
C THR A 558 -20.84 -16.60 -23.95
N THR A 559 -21.78 -15.73 -23.52
CA THR A 559 -23.03 -16.15 -22.86
C THR A 559 -24.18 -16.32 -23.83
N ALA A 560 -24.08 -15.77 -25.04
CA ALA A 560 -25.12 -15.88 -26.07
C ALA A 560 -24.94 -17.10 -26.99
N GLN A 561 -23.81 -17.76 -26.96
CA GLN A 561 -23.52 -19.07 -27.59
C GLN A 561 -23.69 -20.20 -26.57
#